data_81cfb36d3676387f2f61cf26e91cde91
#
_entry.id   81cfb36d3676387f2f61cf26e91cde91
#
_cell.length_a   1.000
_cell.length_b   1.000
_cell.length_c   1.000
_cell.angle_alpha   90.00
_cell.angle_beta   90.00
_cell.angle_gamma   90.00
#
_symmetry.space_group_name_H-M   'P 1'
#
loop_
_entity.id
_entity.type
_entity.pdbx_description
1 polymer ?
#
loop_
_entity_poly.entity_id
_entity_poly.type
_entity_poly.pdbx_seq_one_letter_code
_entity_poly.pdbx_strand_id
1 'polypeptide(L)'
;MLRRARPTTFAIFLVAALATASVCLGAEPKAKKLKPVPLPLLPATQEWIATLDDAPSAGGAMDAERVYVPLQSERIVALRRADGSRVWTRDIESKWPPVVIGDAVYIVASDEMHALDAATGTERWRVPFEHQLTAPLAATTSLATGGTERSLVAVADKGLVIAVAAADGRTIWMRELGALSRFTPALDDVRTFVALDDGRMVALRLMDGRVEWDQKLEGKLNQPSVSRDRVFVGTNTNLLYAFDNSSGRLAWRWKAGGDVIGTSADAKGGAYYASLDNVLRAVNRGNGNQRWIKEIPTRPLLAPLTLGDGVKYEEIVVLTGATSEIDAFAAKNGASVGMYQPPPGGDLEGPPLIDGDLKPYQVAMVVITRDGRVIGLKPSAMLLPEPALLPLPPELPGRRLERERVTPPATR
;
A
#
# COMPACT_ATOMS: atom_id res chain seq x y z
N MET A 1 -95.86 -38.52 -4.36
CA MET A 1 -96.25 -39.46 -3.31
C MET A 1 -95.33 -39.28 -2.11
N LEU A 2 -96.01 -38.97 -0.99
CA LEU A 2 -95.62 -39.18 0.39
C LEU A 2 -94.24 -38.82 0.93
N ARG A 3 -94.17 -37.66 1.55
CA ARG A 3 -93.96 -37.32 2.97
C ARG A 3 -93.32 -38.39 3.87
N ARG A 4 -92.30 -38.01 4.56
CA ARG A 4 -92.21 -38.19 6.02
C ARG A 4 -91.15 -37.16 6.60
N ALA A 5 -91.69 -36.35 7.51
CA ALA A 5 -90.96 -35.49 8.42
C ALA A 5 -90.38 -36.24 9.59
N ARG A 6 -89.30 -35.85 10.18
CA ARG A 6 -88.90 -36.21 11.55
C ARG A 6 -88.21 -35.03 12.24
N PRO A 7 -88.17 -34.98 13.53
CA PRO A 7 -88.24 -33.74 14.31
C PRO A 7 -86.91 -33.21 14.78
N THR A 8 -86.94 -31.94 15.04
CA THR A 8 -85.93 -31.07 15.68
C THR A 8 -85.61 -31.51 17.11
N THR A 9 -84.29 -31.64 17.42
CA THR A 9 -83.81 -31.65 18.78
C THR A 9 -82.82 -30.47 18.93
N PHE A 10 -83.24 -29.52 19.79
CA PHE A 10 -82.37 -28.40 20.19
C PHE A 10 -81.37 -28.91 21.21
N ALA A 11 -80.09 -28.79 20.89
CA ALA A 11 -78.98 -28.89 21.85
C ALA A 11 -78.35 -27.53 21.99
N ILE A 12 -78.45 -26.94 23.15
CA ILE A 12 -77.81 -25.71 23.54
C ILE A 12 -76.36 -26.05 23.86
N PHE A 13 -75.38 -25.59 23.02
CA PHE A 13 -73.97 -25.60 23.35
C PHE A 13 -73.57 -24.20 23.82
N LEU A 14 -73.22 -24.15 25.10
CA LEU A 14 -72.54 -22.99 25.73
C LEU A 14 -71.12 -22.94 25.23
N VAL A 15 -70.77 -21.99 24.32
CA VAL A 15 -69.42 -21.80 23.87
C VAL A 15 -68.74 -20.76 24.79
N ALA A 16 -67.88 -21.24 25.66
CA ALA A 16 -66.97 -20.38 26.42
C ALA A 16 -65.87 -19.79 25.47
N ALA A 17 -65.92 -18.49 25.20
CA ALA A 17 -64.91 -17.80 24.44
C ALA A 17 -63.64 -17.59 25.31
N LEU A 18 -62.63 -18.44 25.13
CA LEU A 18 -61.29 -18.12 25.60
C LEU A 18 -60.66 -17.08 24.65
N ALA A 19 -60.54 -15.83 25.11
CA ALA A 19 -59.78 -14.81 24.46
C ALA A 19 -58.25 -15.07 24.68
N THR A 20 -57.61 -15.67 23.70
CA THR A 20 -56.14 -15.73 23.67
C THR A 20 -55.62 -14.39 23.23
N ALA A 21 -55.10 -13.61 24.18
CA ALA A 21 -54.30 -12.42 23.87
C ALA A 21 -52.98 -12.83 23.23
N SER A 22 -52.89 -12.77 21.90
CA SER A 22 -51.61 -12.86 21.19
C SER A 22 -50.78 -11.64 21.53
N VAL A 23 -49.81 -11.80 22.42
CA VAL A 23 -48.73 -10.80 22.61
C VAL A 23 -47.89 -10.82 21.34
N CYS A 24 -48.08 -9.83 20.48
CA CYS A 24 -47.11 -9.56 19.44
C CYS A 24 -45.79 -9.18 20.11
N LEU A 25 -44.86 -10.14 20.22
CA LEU A 25 -43.46 -9.83 20.45
C LEU A 25 -42.96 -9.01 19.23
N GLY A 26 -42.90 -7.70 19.40
CA GLY A 26 -42.28 -6.83 18.42
C GLY A 26 -40.86 -7.34 18.18
N ALA A 27 -40.54 -7.61 16.92
CA ALA A 27 -39.16 -7.94 16.53
C ALA A 27 -38.24 -6.81 17.00
N GLU A 28 -37.26 -7.11 17.85
CA GLU A 28 -36.26 -6.17 18.25
C GLU A 28 -35.61 -5.56 16.99
N PRO A 29 -35.47 -4.24 16.90
CA PRO A 29 -34.78 -3.63 15.76
C PRO A 29 -33.37 -4.21 15.73
N LYS A 30 -33.02 -4.93 14.67
CA LYS A 30 -31.68 -5.44 14.44
C LYS A 30 -30.71 -4.27 14.58
N ALA A 31 -29.91 -4.26 15.63
CA ALA A 31 -28.89 -3.25 15.85
C ALA A 31 -28.06 -3.13 14.57
N LYS A 32 -28.13 -1.95 13.95
CA LYS A 32 -27.35 -1.65 12.75
C LYS A 32 -25.88 -1.75 13.17
N LYS A 33 -25.19 -2.81 12.73
CA LYS A 33 -23.73 -2.94 12.99
C LYS A 33 -23.08 -1.68 12.46
N LEU A 34 -22.64 -0.82 13.36
CA LEU A 34 -21.85 0.35 13.02
C LEU A 34 -20.61 -0.15 12.29
N LYS A 35 -20.39 0.34 11.08
CA LYS A 35 -19.13 0.05 10.38
C LYS A 35 -18.02 0.68 11.21
N PRO A 36 -16.93 -0.05 11.51
CA PRO A 36 -15.81 0.56 12.21
C PRO A 36 -15.32 1.78 11.44
N VAL A 37 -15.04 2.86 12.15
CA VAL A 37 -14.43 4.06 11.57
C VAL A 37 -12.95 3.72 11.34
N PRO A 38 -12.40 3.90 10.13
CA PRO A 38 -11.00 3.67 9.88
C PRO A 38 -10.11 4.54 10.79
N LEU A 39 -9.01 3.97 11.27
CA LEU A 39 -8.06 4.70 12.12
C LEU A 39 -7.24 5.69 11.28
N PRO A 40 -6.95 6.90 11.78
CA PRO A 40 -6.06 7.83 11.10
C PRO A 40 -4.62 7.31 11.11
N LEU A 41 -3.91 7.46 9.98
CA LEU A 41 -2.48 7.12 9.87
C LEU A 41 -1.58 8.28 10.29
N LEU A 42 -2.06 9.49 10.18
CA LEU A 42 -1.38 10.71 10.60
C LEU A 42 -2.32 11.55 11.50
N PRO A 43 -1.77 12.32 12.41
CA PRO A 43 -0.34 12.50 12.66
C PRO A 43 0.34 11.23 13.13
N ALA A 44 1.64 11.08 12.81
CA ALA A 44 2.46 9.97 13.26
C ALA A 44 3.38 10.41 14.39
N THR A 45 3.63 9.51 15.33
CA THR A 45 4.64 9.69 16.38
C THR A 45 5.90 8.93 16.03
N GLN A 46 7.04 9.54 16.34
CA GLN A 46 8.32 8.87 16.25
C GLN A 46 8.38 7.80 17.35
N GLU A 47 8.58 6.55 16.96
CA GLU A 47 8.75 5.42 17.88
C GLU A 47 10.22 5.23 18.23
N TRP A 48 11.09 5.33 17.24
CA TRP A 48 12.54 5.18 17.41
C TRP A 48 13.33 5.98 16.36
N ILE A 49 14.59 6.28 16.70
CA ILE A 49 15.62 6.75 15.76
C ILE A 49 16.81 5.82 15.90
N ALA A 50 17.31 5.31 14.77
CA ALA A 50 18.60 4.66 14.66
C ALA A 50 19.55 5.57 13.88
N THR A 51 20.75 5.78 14.40
CA THR A 51 21.81 6.48 13.69
C THR A 51 22.76 5.44 13.09
N LEU A 52 22.97 5.52 11.79
CA LEU A 52 23.87 4.64 11.08
C LEU A 52 25.32 5.12 11.23
N ASP A 53 26.25 4.21 11.00
CA ASP A 53 27.69 4.51 11.11
C ASP A 53 28.19 5.42 9.96
N ASP A 54 27.36 5.53 8.90
CA ASP A 54 27.70 6.32 7.70
C ASP A 54 26.40 6.77 6.99
N ALA A 55 26.55 7.70 6.05
CA ALA A 55 25.45 8.19 5.22
C ALA A 55 24.92 7.09 4.29
N PRO A 56 23.61 7.06 4.01
CA PRO A 56 23.07 6.18 3.02
C PRO A 56 23.57 6.56 1.61
N SER A 57 23.80 5.56 0.77
CA SER A 57 24.16 5.73 -0.65
C SER A 57 22.93 5.83 -1.56
N ALA A 58 21.79 5.35 -1.09
CA ALA A 58 20.49 5.40 -1.77
C ALA A 58 19.36 5.23 -0.75
N GLY A 59 18.13 5.40 -1.19
CA GLY A 59 16.95 5.04 -0.42
C GLY A 59 16.97 3.57 -0.01
N GLY A 60 16.19 3.23 1.03
CA GLY A 60 16.13 1.86 1.53
C GLY A 60 14.99 1.04 0.94
N ALA A 61 14.87 -0.17 1.46
CA ALA A 61 13.71 -1.03 1.30
C ALA A 61 13.22 -1.54 2.66
N MET A 62 12.01 -2.06 2.70
CA MET A 62 11.40 -2.54 3.94
C MET A 62 10.54 -3.78 3.69
N ASP A 63 10.62 -4.74 4.58
CA ASP A 63 9.66 -5.85 4.71
C ASP A 63 8.80 -5.69 5.98
N ALA A 64 8.05 -6.72 6.33
CA ALA A 64 7.19 -6.71 7.52
C ALA A 64 7.97 -6.57 8.84
N GLU A 65 9.26 -6.92 8.87
CA GLU A 65 10.07 -7.01 10.08
C GLU A 65 11.31 -6.13 10.07
N ARG A 66 11.81 -5.74 8.89
CA ARG A 66 13.14 -5.12 8.73
C ARG A 66 13.14 -3.97 7.75
N VAL A 67 14.15 -3.13 7.92
CA VAL A 67 14.51 -2.03 7.01
C VAL A 67 15.93 -2.26 6.54
N TYR A 68 16.17 -2.12 5.23
CA TYR A 68 17.46 -2.36 4.59
C TYR A 68 17.97 -1.05 4.01
N VAL A 69 19.17 -0.64 4.41
CA VAL A 69 19.75 0.65 4.00
C VAL A 69 21.15 0.43 3.45
N PRO A 70 21.40 0.77 2.19
CA PRO A 70 22.74 0.78 1.63
C PRO A 70 23.50 2.03 2.11
N LEU A 71 24.79 1.88 2.40
CA LEU A 71 25.66 2.95 2.94
C LEU A 71 26.76 3.32 1.95
N GLN A 72 27.26 4.56 2.04
CA GLN A 72 28.38 5.04 1.24
C GLN A 72 29.68 4.29 1.53
N SER A 73 29.80 3.65 2.70
CA SER A 73 30.91 2.77 3.07
C SER A 73 30.85 1.37 2.43
N GLU A 74 30.15 1.22 1.32
CA GLU A 74 30.04 -0.05 0.58
C GLU A 74 29.45 -1.18 1.44
N ARG A 75 28.53 -0.84 2.32
CA ARG A 75 27.82 -1.79 3.20
C ARG A 75 26.32 -1.67 3.06
N ILE A 76 25.64 -2.75 3.36
CA ILE A 76 24.21 -2.76 3.56
C ILE A 76 23.90 -3.19 4.99
N VAL A 77 22.99 -2.47 5.64
CA VAL A 77 22.59 -2.71 7.02
C VAL A 77 21.11 -3.09 7.05
N ALA A 78 20.77 -4.13 7.80
CA ALA A 78 19.39 -4.43 8.15
C ALA A 78 19.10 -4.01 9.59
N LEU A 79 18.04 -3.25 9.76
CA LEU A 79 17.52 -2.83 11.05
C LEU A 79 16.20 -3.53 11.33
N ARG A 80 15.92 -3.83 12.59
CA ARG A 80 14.60 -4.31 13.00
C ARG A 80 13.59 -3.15 12.89
N ARG A 81 12.51 -3.36 12.19
CA ARG A 81 11.48 -2.34 12.00
C ARG A 81 10.80 -1.90 13.30
N ALA A 82 10.68 -2.80 14.27
CA ALA A 82 9.98 -2.54 15.53
C ALA A 82 10.69 -1.53 16.42
N ASP A 83 12.03 -1.53 16.45
CA ASP A 83 12.83 -0.79 17.43
C ASP A 83 14.10 -0.13 16.86
N GLY A 84 14.36 -0.28 15.55
CA GLY A 84 15.55 0.26 14.89
C GLY A 84 16.85 -0.45 15.25
N SER A 85 16.83 -1.56 16.01
CA SER A 85 18.05 -2.30 16.36
C SER A 85 18.65 -2.97 15.14
N ARG A 86 19.99 -2.98 15.06
CA ARG A 86 20.72 -3.63 13.96
C ARG A 86 20.56 -5.14 14.02
N VAL A 87 20.18 -5.75 12.90
CA VAL A 87 20.01 -7.21 12.76
C VAL A 87 21.28 -7.83 12.18
N TRP A 88 21.73 -7.29 11.03
CA TRP A 88 22.94 -7.72 10.37
C TRP A 88 23.54 -6.60 9.51
N THR A 89 24.79 -6.79 9.11
CA THR A 89 25.50 -5.94 8.14
C THR A 89 26.25 -6.82 7.15
N ARG A 90 26.34 -6.41 5.89
CA ARG A 90 27.09 -7.06 4.83
C ARG A 90 27.92 -6.04 4.06
N ASP A 91 29.13 -6.44 3.66
CA ASP A 91 30.02 -5.65 2.84
C ASP A 91 29.62 -5.86 1.36
N ILE A 92 28.70 -5.06 0.89
CA ILE A 92 28.18 -5.06 -0.48
C ILE A 92 27.89 -3.60 -0.85
N GLU A 93 28.58 -3.10 -1.89
CA GLU A 93 28.31 -1.78 -2.47
C GLU A 93 26.93 -1.79 -3.15
N SER A 94 26.14 -0.74 -2.93
CA SER A 94 24.96 -0.49 -3.75
C SER A 94 24.73 1.00 -3.94
N LYS A 95 24.53 1.41 -5.19
CA LYS A 95 24.13 2.78 -5.58
C LYS A 95 22.62 2.91 -5.76
N TRP A 96 21.89 1.84 -5.59
CA TRP A 96 20.46 1.75 -5.78
C TRP A 96 19.77 1.21 -4.53
N PRO A 97 18.51 1.59 -4.28
CA PRO A 97 17.75 0.98 -3.24
C PRO A 97 17.68 -0.54 -3.43
N PRO A 98 17.85 -1.34 -2.38
CA PRO A 98 17.62 -2.76 -2.45
C PRO A 98 16.13 -3.06 -2.74
N VAL A 99 15.85 -4.26 -3.22
CA VAL A 99 14.48 -4.74 -3.47
C VAL A 99 14.21 -5.95 -2.61
N VAL A 100 13.01 -6.02 -2.02
CA VAL A 100 12.61 -7.14 -1.16
C VAL A 100 11.47 -7.91 -1.80
N ILE A 101 11.63 -9.24 -1.90
CA ILE A 101 10.57 -10.15 -2.33
C ILE A 101 10.48 -11.31 -1.32
N GLY A 102 9.40 -11.34 -0.55
CA GLY A 102 9.21 -12.38 0.47
C GLY A 102 10.29 -12.33 1.55
N ASP A 103 11.11 -13.37 1.60
CA ASP A 103 12.20 -13.55 2.56
C ASP A 103 13.60 -13.31 1.97
N ALA A 104 13.70 -12.66 0.81
CA ALA A 104 14.95 -12.32 0.15
C ALA A 104 15.10 -10.84 -0.15
N VAL A 105 16.34 -10.35 -0.03
CA VAL A 105 16.77 -8.98 -0.37
C VAL A 105 17.68 -9.05 -1.57
N TYR A 106 17.40 -8.27 -2.61
CA TYR A 106 18.12 -8.22 -3.85
C TYR A 106 18.87 -6.90 -3.98
N ILE A 107 20.13 -6.99 -4.33
CA ILE A 107 21.05 -5.85 -4.42
C ILE A 107 21.80 -5.95 -5.74
N VAL A 108 21.96 -4.82 -6.43
CA VAL A 108 22.87 -4.73 -7.58
C VAL A 108 24.10 -3.94 -7.16
N ALA A 109 25.21 -4.61 -7.10
CA ALA A 109 26.53 -4.04 -6.95
C ALA A 109 27.06 -3.56 -8.32
N SER A 110 28.34 -3.17 -8.40
CA SER A 110 28.90 -2.61 -9.64
C SER A 110 28.88 -3.60 -10.82
N ASP A 111 29.11 -4.88 -10.56
CA ASP A 111 29.29 -5.94 -11.55
C ASP A 111 28.60 -7.28 -11.17
N GLU A 112 27.88 -7.29 -10.06
CA GLU A 112 27.22 -8.48 -9.53
C GLU A 112 25.81 -8.15 -9.04
N MET A 113 24.93 -9.14 -9.13
CA MET A 113 23.63 -9.14 -8.47
C MET A 113 23.62 -10.16 -7.35
N HIS A 114 23.18 -9.76 -6.18
CA HIS A 114 23.14 -10.57 -4.98
C HIS A 114 21.70 -10.80 -4.52
N ALA A 115 21.43 -12.01 -4.02
CA ALA A 115 20.24 -12.28 -3.21
C ALA A 115 20.68 -12.72 -1.83
N LEU A 116 20.19 -12.03 -0.82
CA LEU A 116 20.44 -12.32 0.59
C LEU A 116 19.18 -12.83 1.26
N ASP A 117 19.36 -13.71 2.23
CA ASP A 117 18.31 -14.04 3.17
C ASP A 117 17.96 -12.81 4.01
N ALA A 118 16.70 -12.43 4.04
CA ALA A 118 16.24 -11.21 4.68
C ALA A 118 16.48 -11.23 6.20
N ALA A 119 16.37 -12.41 6.85
CA ALA A 119 16.50 -12.53 8.30
C ALA A 119 17.95 -12.51 8.77
N THR A 120 18.86 -13.11 8.02
CA THR A 120 20.25 -13.37 8.45
C THR A 120 21.29 -12.61 7.63
N GLY A 121 20.90 -12.06 6.47
CA GLY A 121 21.82 -11.47 5.49
C GLY A 121 22.74 -12.50 4.83
N THR A 122 22.51 -13.81 5.00
CA THR A 122 23.30 -14.85 4.35
C THR A 122 23.05 -14.82 2.84
N GLU A 123 24.10 -14.90 2.05
CA GLU A 123 23.99 -14.95 0.60
C GLU A 123 23.30 -16.24 0.18
N ARG A 124 22.22 -16.12 -0.61
CA ARG A 124 21.50 -17.24 -1.23
C ARG A 124 22.08 -17.56 -2.59
N TRP A 125 22.35 -16.53 -3.37
CA TRP A 125 23.03 -16.61 -4.64
C TRP A 125 23.69 -15.27 -5.01
N ARG A 126 24.69 -15.36 -5.90
CA ARG A 126 25.37 -14.24 -6.50
C ARG A 126 25.66 -14.58 -7.95
N VAL A 127 25.38 -13.66 -8.85
CA VAL A 127 25.61 -13.83 -10.28
C VAL A 127 26.29 -12.59 -10.86
N PRO A 128 27.17 -12.72 -11.88
CA PRO A 128 27.70 -11.60 -12.63
C PRO A 128 26.55 -10.79 -13.26
N PHE A 129 26.67 -9.47 -13.21
CA PHE A 129 25.74 -8.53 -13.83
C PHE A 129 26.52 -7.39 -14.49
N GLU A 130 26.96 -7.60 -15.72
CA GLU A 130 27.88 -6.73 -16.45
C GLU A 130 27.20 -5.48 -17.07
N HIS A 131 25.94 -5.19 -16.67
CA HIS A 131 25.14 -4.09 -17.20
C HIS A 131 25.00 -2.98 -16.17
N GLN A 132 25.26 -1.75 -16.60
CA GLN A 132 25.10 -0.59 -15.73
C GLN A 132 23.62 -0.20 -15.63
N LEU A 133 23.03 -0.30 -14.45
CA LEU A 133 21.67 0.16 -14.20
C LEU A 133 21.52 1.65 -14.47
N THR A 134 20.40 2.03 -15.05
CA THR A 134 20.00 3.43 -15.28
C THR A 134 18.86 3.89 -14.37
N ALA A 135 18.25 2.94 -13.65
CA ALA A 135 17.24 3.17 -12.62
C ALA A 135 17.21 2.01 -11.60
N PRO A 136 16.57 2.19 -10.43
CA PRO A 136 16.37 1.10 -9.48
C PRO A 136 15.68 -0.11 -10.08
N LEU A 137 15.96 -1.30 -9.51
CA LEU A 137 15.25 -2.53 -9.87
C LEU A 137 13.75 -2.42 -9.59
N ALA A 138 12.96 -3.03 -10.45
CA ALA A 138 11.58 -3.36 -10.15
C ALA A 138 11.45 -4.85 -9.83
N ALA A 139 10.46 -5.22 -9.04
CA ALA A 139 10.20 -6.60 -8.67
C ALA A 139 8.72 -6.95 -8.74
N THR A 140 8.43 -8.18 -9.15
CA THR A 140 7.05 -8.69 -9.09
C THR A 140 6.72 -9.07 -7.65
N THR A 141 5.58 -8.61 -7.14
CA THR A 141 5.09 -8.99 -5.80
C THR A 141 4.39 -10.33 -5.79
N SER A 142 3.88 -10.76 -6.94
CA SER A 142 3.22 -12.05 -7.19
C SER A 142 3.93 -12.83 -8.28
N LEU A 143 3.57 -14.09 -8.47
CA LEU A 143 3.98 -14.84 -9.67
C LEU A 143 3.31 -14.20 -10.89
N ALA A 144 4.07 -13.93 -11.95
CA ALA A 144 3.51 -13.45 -13.19
C ALA A 144 2.47 -14.45 -13.72
N THR A 145 1.36 -13.97 -14.27
CA THR A 145 0.31 -14.82 -14.84
C THR A 145 0.90 -15.69 -15.95
N GLY A 146 0.87 -16.99 -15.74
CA GLY A 146 1.53 -17.99 -16.62
C GLY A 146 3.03 -18.20 -16.35
N GLY A 147 3.61 -17.45 -15.39
CA GLY A 147 4.98 -17.65 -14.90
C GLY A 147 5.03 -18.61 -13.73
N THR A 148 6.17 -19.27 -13.56
CA THR A 148 6.42 -20.21 -12.47
C THR A 148 7.23 -19.58 -11.34
N GLU A 149 7.73 -18.36 -11.53
CA GLU A 149 8.66 -17.72 -10.61
C GLU A 149 8.47 -16.19 -10.58
N ARG A 150 8.93 -15.59 -9.48
CA ARG A 150 9.01 -14.14 -9.34
C ARG A 150 10.22 -13.61 -10.11
N SER A 151 10.09 -12.41 -10.64
CA SER A 151 11.12 -11.80 -11.48
C SER A 151 11.53 -10.44 -10.93
N LEU A 152 12.80 -10.14 -11.10
CA LEU A 152 13.36 -8.79 -11.02
C LEU A 152 13.44 -8.23 -12.44
N VAL A 153 13.13 -6.95 -12.61
CA VAL A 153 13.25 -6.26 -13.88
C VAL A 153 14.23 -5.10 -13.72
N ALA A 154 15.28 -5.14 -14.48
CA ALA A 154 16.31 -4.10 -14.57
C ALA A 154 16.16 -3.32 -15.87
N VAL A 155 16.42 -2.01 -15.79
CA VAL A 155 16.69 -1.17 -16.95
C VAL A 155 18.15 -0.72 -16.90
N ALA A 156 18.86 -0.87 -17.99
CA ALA A 156 20.30 -0.71 -18.03
C ALA A 156 20.74 0.14 -19.22
N ASP A 157 22.04 0.38 -19.29
CA ASP A 157 22.69 1.08 -20.39
C ASP A 157 22.29 0.49 -21.76
N LYS A 158 22.50 1.27 -22.81
CA LYS A 158 22.09 0.93 -24.20
C LYS A 158 20.60 0.66 -24.40
N GLY A 159 19.74 1.01 -23.42
CA GLY A 159 18.30 0.79 -23.50
C GLY A 159 17.88 -0.67 -23.31
N LEU A 160 18.67 -1.41 -22.58
CA LEU A 160 18.37 -2.79 -22.22
C LEU A 160 17.33 -2.85 -21.12
N VAL A 161 16.38 -3.79 -21.28
CA VAL A 161 15.49 -4.25 -20.23
C VAL A 161 15.76 -5.71 -20.01
N ILE A 162 16.01 -6.10 -18.77
CA ILE A 162 16.47 -7.43 -18.39
C ILE A 162 15.53 -7.97 -17.31
N ALA A 163 14.96 -9.17 -17.54
CA ALA A 163 14.27 -9.89 -16.50
C ALA A 163 15.16 -11.01 -15.95
N VAL A 164 15.24 -11.06 -14.63
CA VAL A 164 16.06 -12.02 -13.88
C VAL A 164 15.16 -12.81 -12.95
N ALA A 165 15.36 -14.11 -12.88
CA ALA A 165 14.66 -14.98 -11.95
C ALA A 165 15.08 -14.67 -10.50
N ALA A 166 14.13 -14.39 -9.63
CA ALA A 166 14.40 -14.07 -8.24
C ALA A 166 14.98 -15.29 -7.47
N ALA A 167 14.71 -16.51 -7.93
CA ALA A 167 15.09 -17.73 -7.25
C ALA A 167 16.60 -18.04 -7.33
N ASP A 168 17.24 -17.76 -8.47
CA ASP A 168 18.60 -18.19 -8.77
C ASP A 168 19.46 -17.16 -9.53
N GLY A 169 18.91 -16.00 -9.86
CA GLY A 169 19.61 -14.93 -10.56
C GLY A 169 19.80 -15.15 -12.06
N ARG A 170 19.29 -16.24 -12.65
CA ARG A 170 19.42 -16.46 -14.09
C ARG A 170 18.63 -15.45 -14.91
N THR A 171 19.18 -15.02 -16.04
CA THR A 171 18.46 -14.17 -16.98
C THR A 171 17.32 -14.96 -17.62
N ILE A 172 16.09 -14.45 -17.49
CA ILE A 172 14.90 -15.02 -18.14
C ILE A 172 14.85 -14.55 -19.59
N TRP A 173 14.98 -13.25 -19.80
CA TRP A 173 15.06 -12.62 -21.11
C TRP A 173 15.76 -11.25 -21.04
N MET A 174 16.23 -10.80 -22.21
CA MET A 174 16.78 -9.47 -22.42
C MET A 174 16.14 -8.85 -23.67
N ARG A 175 15.86 -7.53 -23.59
CA ARG A 175 15.28 -6.79 -24.69
C ARG A 175 15.93 -5.42 -24.82
N GLU A 176 16.47 -5.12 -25.99
CA GLU A 176 16.94 -3.79 -26.35
C GLU A 176 15.79 -2.95 -26.92
N LEU A 177 15.57 -1.75 -26.40
CA LEU A 177 14.51 -0.83 -26.81
C LEU A 177 15.04 0.37 -27.62
N GLY A 178 16.36 0.50 -27.75
CA GLY A 178 17.00 1.52 -28.56
C GLY A 178 17.03 2.93 -27.95
N ALA A 179 16.47 3.12 -26.73
CA ALA A 179 16.55 4.34 -25.95
C ALA A 179 16.61 4.02 -24.46
N LEU A 180 17.26 4.87 -23.69
CA LEU A 180 17.43 4.69 -22.24
C LEU A 180 16.10 4.86 -21.50
N SER A 181 15.96 4.16 -20.38
CA SER A 181 14.98 4.46 -19.34
C SER A 181 15.72 4.97 -18.11
N ARG A 182 15.21 6.04 -17.49
CA ARG A 182 15.76 6.63 -16.24
C ARG A 182 14.88 6.41 -15.04
N PHE A 183 13.81 5.66 -15.21
CA PHE A 183 12.85 5.41 -14.17
C PHE A 183 12.66 3.92 -13.97
N THR A 184 12.42 3.54 -12.72
CA THR A 184 12.03 2.17 -12.37
C THR A 184 10.81 1.77 -13.19
N PRO A 185 10.85 0.62 -13.89
CA PRO A 185 9.69 0.14 -14.63
C PRO A 185 8.49 -0.10 -13.69
N ALA A 186 7.30 0.23 -14.15
CA ALA A 186 6.08 -0.17 -13.46
C ALA A 186 5.70 -1.61 -13.85
N LEU A 187 5.18 -2.39 -12.92
CA LEU A 187 4.87 -3.80 -13.12
C LEU A 187 3.42 -4.10 -12.74
N ASP A 188 2.71 -4.83 -13.59
CA ASP A 188 1.52 -5.59 -13.20
C ASP A 188 1.85 -7.11 -13.19
N ASP A 189 0.86 -7.97 -13.01
CA ASP A 189 1.07 -9.42 -12.94
C ASP A 189 1.48 -10.06 -14.28
N VAL A 190 1.46 -9.32 -15.37
CA VAL A 190 1.67 -9.83 -16.74
C VAL A 190 2.74 -9.05 -17.49
N ARG A 191 2.90 -7.74 -17.17
CA ARG A 191 3.66 -6.78 -17.97
C ARG A 191 4.63 -5.95 -17.15
N THR A 192 5.66 -5.50 -17.82
CA THR A 192 6.47 -4.37 -17.39
C THR A 192 6.29 -3.19 -18.32
N PHE A 193 6.17 -2.00 -17.75
CA PHE A 193 5.94 -0.74 -18.46
C PHE A 193 7.16 0.15 -18.29
N VAL A 194 7.79 0.48 -19.40
CA VAL A 194 9.07 1.19 -19.45
C VAL A 194 8.87 2.55 -20.11
N ALA A 195 9.21 3.61 -19.40
CA ALA A 195 9.24 4.97 -19.93
C ALA A 195 10.63 5.29 -20.50
N LEU A 196 10.72 5.61 -21.78
CA LEU A 196 11.99 5.85 -22.48
C LEU A 196 12.27 7.33 -22.64
N ASP A 197 13.55 7.70 -22.68
CA ASP A 197 14.03 9.07 -22.84
C ASP A 197 13.62 9.69 -24.20
N ASP A 198 13.35 8.86 -25.21
CA ASP A 198 12.83 9.30 -26.49
C ASP A 198 11.34 9.60 -26.50
N GLY A 199 10.66 9.48 -25.36
CA GLY A 199 9.22 9.75 -25.21
C GLY A 199 8.32 8.58 -25.59
N ARG A 200 8.84 7.36 -25.70
CA ARG A 200 8.02 6.15 -25.85
C ARG A 200 7.67 5.52 -24.51
N MET A 201 6.46 5.09 -24.39
CA MET A 201 5.97 4.22 -23.32
C MET A 201 5.79 2.83 -23.90
N VAL A 202 6.54 1.85 -23.42
CA VAL A 202 6.58 0.49 -23.95
C VAL A 202 6.09 -0.49 -22.92
N ALA A 203 5.18 -1.39 -23.31
CA ALA A 203 4.79 -2.54 -22.50
C ALA A 203 5.42 -3.82 -23.02
N LEU A 204 6.12 -4.50 -22.15
CA LEU A 204 6.72 -5.81 -22.41
C LEU A 204 6.02 -6.87 -21.56
N ARG A 205 5.81 -8.05 -22.14
CA ARG A 205 5.30 -9.19 -21.39
C ARG A 205 6.37 -9.74 -20.45
N LEU A 206 6.04 -9.88 -19.17
CA LEU A 206 6.99 -10.31 -18.14
C LEU A 206 7.59 -11.69 -18.39
N MET A 207 6.83 -12.59 -19.00
CA MET A 207 7.24 -13.98 -19.20
C MET A 207 8.38 -14.13 -20.23
N ASP A 208 8.43 -13.30 -21.29
CA ASP A 208 9.34 -13.50 -22.43
C ASP A 208 9.89 -12.18 -23.05
N GLY A 209 9.59 -11.04 -22.47
CA GLY A 209 10.08 -9.75 -22.96
C GLY A 209 9.52 -9.32 -24.32
N ARG A 210 8.44 -9.95 -24.82
CA ARG A 210 7.80 -9.56 -26.06
C ARG A 210 7.12 -8.21 -25.91
N VAL A 211 7.37 -7.29 -26.84
CA VAL A 211 6.64 -6.00 -26.91
C VAL A 211 5.17 -6.30 -27.22
N GLU A 212 4.28 -5.87 -26.35
CA GLU A 212 2.83 -5.96 -26.54
C GLU A 212 2.27 -4.68 -27.18
N TRP A 213 2.79 -3.54 -26.73
CA TRP A 213 2.47 -2.26 -27.36
C TRP A 213 3.58 -1.22 -27.09
N ASP A 214 3.64 -0.20 -27.94
CA ASP A 214 4.59 0.90 -27.94
C ASP A 214 3.84 2.18 -28.32
N GLN A 215 3.89 3.20 -27.45
CA GLN A 215 3.19 4.47 -27.63
C GLN A 215 4.17 5.63 -27.57
N LYS A 216 4.26 6.40 -28.65
CA LYS A 216 5.00 7.65 -28.70
C LYS A 216 4.16 8.79 -28.14
N LEU A 217 4.68 9.47 -27.13
CA LEU A 217 4.00 10.55 -26.42
C LEU A 217 4.69 11.89 -26.65
N GLU A 218 3.99 12.96 -26.31
CA GLU A 218 4.51 14.30 -26.34
C GLU A 218 5.36 14.59 -25.10
N GLY A 219 6.60 15.02 -25.30
CA GLY A 219 7.55 15.38 -24.24
C GLY A 219 8.36 14.21 -23.69
N LYS A 220 9.16 14.53 -22.66
CA LYS A 220 9.89 13.52 -21.89
C LYS A 220 9.00 12.91 -20.83
N LEU A 221 9.06 11.62 -20.72
CA LEU A 221 8.26 10.87 -19.75
C LEU A 221 8.89 10.95 -18.37
N ASN A 222 8.02 10.88 -17.35
CA ASN A 222 8.40 10.72 -15.95
C ASN A 222 8.15 9.30 -15.47
N GLN A 223 8.24 9.07 -14.16
CA GLN A 223 8.03 7.77 -13.51
C GLN A 223 6.67 7.18 -13.90
N PRO A 224 6.62 6.01 -14.55
CA PRO A 224 5.36 5.32 -14.80
C PRO A 224 4.81 4.70 -13.52
N SER A 225 3.49 4.56 -13.46
CA SER A 225 2.82 3.80 -12.41
C SER A 225 1.67 2.98 -12.97
N VAL A 226 1.36 1.87 -12.34
CA VAL A 226 0.29 0.98 -12.77
C VAL A 226 -0.69 0.72 -11.64
N SER A 227 -1.96 0.65 -11.95
CA SER A 227 -2.99 0.24 -11.01
C SER A 227 -4.13 -0.47 -11.73
N ARG A 228 -4.31 -1.74 -11.40
CA ARG A 228 -5.32 -2.62 -12.00
C ARG A 228 -5.25 -2.64 -13.54
N ASP A 229 -6.18 -1.95 -14.20
CA ASP A 229 -6.38 -1.94 -15.64
C ASP A 229 -5.79 -0.70 -16.35
N ARG A 230 -5.05 0.14 -15.61
CA ARG A 230 -4.48 1.39 -16.11
C ARG A 230 -3.00 1.51 -15.81
N VAL A 231 -2.27 2.03 -16.78
CA VAL A 231 -0.92 2.54 -16.60
C VAL A 231 -0.93 4.05 -16.83
N PHE A 232 -0.21 4.77 -15.98
CA PHE A 232 -0.12 6.22 -15.99
C PHE A 232 1.31 6.65 -16.25
N VAL A 233 1.47 7.75 -16.97
CA VAL A 233 2.75 8.41 -17.14
C VAL A 233 2.57 9.91 -17.29
N GLY A 234 3.31 10.68 -16.51
CA GLY A 234 3.40 12.12 -16.63
C GLY A 234 4.47 12.54 -17.64
N THR A 235 4.39 13.78 -18.10
CA THR A 235 5.39 14.37 -19.01
C THR A 235 5.82 15.75 -18.57
N ASN A 236 6.97 16.19 -19.08
CA ASN A 236 7.46 17.55 -18.91
C ASN A 236 6.78 18.58 -19.83
N THR A 237 5.72 18.21 -20.52
CA THR A 237 4.82 19.10 -21.29
C THR A 237 3.48 19.28 -20.59
N ASN A 238 3.44 19.07 -19.26
CA ASN A 238 2.27 19.22 -18.40
C ASN A 238 1.14 18.23 -18.71
N LEU A 239 1.43 17.10 -19.35
CA LEU A 239 0.41 16.10 -19.67
C LEU A 239 0.56 14.88 -18.76
N LEU A 240 -0.59 14.37 -18.33
CA LEU A 240 -0.75 13.06 -17.72
C LEU A 240 -1.55 12.19 -18.67
N TYR A 241 -1.00 11.04 -19.00
CA TYR A 241 -1.66 10.03 -19.81
C TYR A 241 -2.06 8.83 -18.98
N ALA A 242 -3.21 8.26 -19.28
CA ALA A 242 -3.66 6.98 -18.77
C ALA A 242 -4.01 6.06 -19.92
N PHE A 243 -3.37 4.91 -19.97
CA PHE A 243 -3.60 3.88 -20.98
C PHE A 243 -4.26 2.67 -20.36
N ASP A 244 -5.01 1.94 -21.17
CA ASP A 244 -5.37 0.58 -20.88
C ASP A 244 -4.08 -0.26 -20.87
N ASN A 245 -3.79 -0.93 -19.77
CA ASN A 245 -2.50 -1.62 -19.60
C ASN A 245 -2.33 -2.81 -20.55
N SER A 246 -3.43 -3.42 -21.00
CA SER A 246 -3.40 -4.59 -21.88
C SER A 246 -3.22 -4.24 -23.36
N SER A 247 -3.83 -3.16 -23.81
CA SER A 247 -3.87 -2.80 -25.24
C SER A 247 -3.04 -1.57 -25.60
N GLY A 248 -2.56 -0.80 -24.63
CA GLY A 248 -1.90 0.48 -24.88
C GLY A 248 -2.83 1.55 -25.44
N ARG A 249 -4.14 1.31 -25.47
CA ARG A 249 -5.11 2.30 -25.94
C ARG A 249 -5.24 3.43 -24.94
N LEU A 250 -5.13 4.68 -25.43
CA LEU A 250 -5.35 5.87 -24.60
C LEU A 250 -6.77 5.84 -24.03
N ALA A 251 -6.89 5.77 -22.69
CA ALA A 251 -8.16 5.85 -22.00
C ALA A 251 -8.57 7.31 -21.78
N TRP A 252 -7.64 8.12 -21.32
CA TRP A 252 -7.82 9.56 -21.13
C TRP A 252 -6.47 10.25 -20.98
N ARG A 253 -6.47 11.56 -21.11
CA ARG A 253 -5.33 12.43 -20.80
C ARG A 253 -5.79 13.67 -20.05
N TRP A 254 -4.92 14.23 -19.24
CA TRP A 254 -5.16 15.45 -18.49
C TRP A 254 -4.05 16.45 -18.74
N LYS A 255 -4.39 17.74 -18.87
CA LYS A 255 -3.40 18.81 -18.91
C LYS A 255 -3.32 19.47 -17.54
N ALA A 256 -2.15 19.38 -16.88
CA ALA A 256 -1.84 20.04 -15.63
C ALA A 256 -1.35 21.48 -15.85
N GLY A 257 -1.17 22.25 -14.77
CA GLY A 257 -0.58 23.59 -14.84
C GLY A 257 0.95 23.57 -14.90
N GLY A 258 1.58 22.47 -14.52
CA GLY A 258 3.03 22.23 -14.54
C GLY A 258 3.35 20.78 -14.85
N ASP A 259 4.65 20.48 -14.99
CA ASP A 259 5.15 19.12 -15.26
C ASP A 259 4.61 18.14 -14.23
N VAL A 260 4.11 17.01 -14.69
CA VAL A 260 3.59 15.94 -13.81
C VAL A 260 4.75 15.09 -13.32
N ILE A 261 5.04 15.16 -12.02
CA ILE A 261 6.19 14.46 -11.41
C ILE A 261 5.95 12.95 -11.33
N GLY A 262 4.73 12.53 -11.01
CA GLY A 262 4.38 11.12 -10.93
C GLY A 262 2.96 10.93 -10.42
N THR A 263 2.56 9.68 -10.36
CA THR A 263 1.19 9.27 -10.03
C THR A 263 1.17 8.13 -9.05
N SER A 264 0.08 8.04 -8.28
CA SER A 264 -0.31 6.84 -7.54
C SER A 264 -1.80 6.58 -7.71
N ALA A 265 -2.28 5.42 -7.29
CA ALA A 265 -3.69 5.11 -7.37
C ALA A 265 -4.14 4.21 -6.22
N ASP A 266 -5.37 4.42 -5.77
CA ASP A 266 -5.98 3.64 -4.71
C ASP A 266 -6.77 2.42 -5.22
N ALA A 267 -7.16 1.55 -4.30
CA ALA A 267 -7.97 0.39 -4.60
C ALA A 267 -9.43 0.75 -4.98
N LYS A 268 -9.92 1.94 -4.63
CA LYS A 268 -11.31 2.37 -4.81
C LYS A 268 -11.56 3.16 -6.10
N GLY A 269 -10.54 3.29 -6.95
CA GLY A 269 -10.65 3.91 -8.26
C GLY A 269 -10.28 5.39 -8.30
N GLY A 270 -9.55 5.89 -7.31
CA GLY A 270 -8.84 7.17 -7.35
C GLY A 270 -7.49 7.02 -8.04
N ALA A 271 -7.07 8.04 -8.76
CA ALA A 271 -5.71 8.25 -9.20
C ALA A 271 -5.27 9.65 -8.77
N TYR A 272 -4.06 9.76 -8.27
CA TYR A 272 -3.52 10.97 -7.67
C TYR A 272 -2.23 11.36 -8.39
N TYR A 273 -2.05 12.62 -8.69
CA TYR A 273 -0.82 13.11 -9.27
C TYR A 273 -0.43 14.48 -8.73
N ALA A 274 0.87 14.68 -8.61
CA ALA A 274 1.47 15.95 -8.24
C ALA A 274 2.14 16.59 -9.44
N SER A 275 2.03 17.90 -9.57
CA SER A 275 2.62 18.68 -10.65
C SER A 275 3.37 19.90 -10.14
N LEU A 276 4.37 20.38 -10.94
CA LEU A 276 5.28 21.46 -10.54
C LEU A 276 4.62 22.85 -10.41
N ASP A 277 3.33 22.95 -10.65
CA ASP A 277 2.50 24.10 -10.27
C ASP A 277 2.05 24.07 -8.80
N ASN A 278 2.67 23.22 -7.98
CA ASN A 278 2.36 23.00 -6.56
C ASN A 278 0.91 22.57 -6.33
N VAL A 279 0.44 21.66 -7.17
CA VAL A 279 -0.93 21.13 -7.06
C VAL A 279 -0.91 19.61 -6.99
N LEU A 280 -1.65 19.10 -6.02
CA LEU A 280 -2.04 17.69 -5.94
C LEU A 280 -3.49 17.53 -6.43
N ARG A 281 -3.70 16.63 -7.37
CA ARG A 281 -5.03 16.36 -7.94
C ARG A 281 -5.42 14.91 -7.76
N ALA A 282 -6.70 14.71 -7.50
CA ALA A 282 -7.33 13.41 -7.58
C ALA A 282 -8.30 13.36 -8.75
N VAL A 283 -8.19 12.31 -9.54
CA VAL A 283 -9.07 12.03 -10.66
C VAL A 283 -9.66 10.62 -10.52
N ASN A 284 -10.74 10.38 -11.25
CA ASN A 284 -11.25 9.03 -11.37
C ASN A 284 -10.30 8.22 -12.29
N ARG A 285 -9.80 7.10 -11.81
CA ARG A 285 -8.85 6.24 -12.52
C ARG A 285 -9.37 5.80 -13.90
N GLY A 286 -10.65 5.48 -14.00
CA GLY A 286 -11.25 4.92 -15.23
C GLY A 286 -11.45 5.93 -16.36
N ASN A 287 -11.83 7.18 -16.03
CA ASN A 287 -12.24 8.19 -17.03
C ASN A 287 -11.56 9.55 -16.88
N GLY A 288 -10.68 9.76 -15.91
CA GLY A 288 -9.94 10.99 -15.71
C GLY A 288 -10.75 12.16 -15.14
N ASN A 289 -12.02 11.98 -14.78
CA ASN A 289 -12.83 13.06 -14.19
C ASN A 289 -12.24 13.51 -12.86
N GLN A 290 -12.08 14.81 -12.67
CA GLN A 290 -11.53 15.39 -11.45
C GLN A 290 -12.45 15.07 -10.25
N ARG A 291 -11.85 14.58 -9.18
CA ARG A 291 -12.52 14.35 -7.88
C ARG A 291 -12.32 15.54 -6.95
N TRP A 292 -11.06 15.97 -6.81
CA TRP A 292 -10.68 17.15 -6.05
C TRP A 292 -9.31 17.69 -6.51
N ILE A 293 -9.02 18.91 -6.10
CA ILE A 293 -7.76 19.61 -6.32
C ILE A 293 -7.30 20.25 -5.01
N LYS A 294 -6.00 20.24 -4.75
CA LYS A 294 -5.40 20.83 -3.56
C LYS A 294 -4.10 21.53 -3.91
N GLU A 295 -3.99 22.77 -3.51
CA GLU A 295 -2.70 23.47 -3.46
C GLU A 295 -1.86 22.89 -2.34
N ILE A 296 -0.59 22.64 -2.61
CA ILE A 296 0.37 22.05 -1.68
C ILE A 296 1.42 23.11 -1.30
N PRO A 297 1.87 23.14 -0.02
CA PRO A 297 2.74 24.21 0.47
C PRO A 297 4.15 24.13 -0.14
N THR A 298 4.59 22.94 -0.56
CA THR A 298 5.94 22.71 -1.04
C THR A 298 5.94 22.14 -2.46
N ARG A 299 7.04 22.41 -3.20
CA ARG A 299 7.23 21.85 -4.53
C ARG A 299 7.39 20.32 -4.44
N PRO A 300 6.58 19.52 -5.13
CA PRO A 300 6.69 18.07 -5.09
C PRO A 300 8.00 17.63 -5.76
N LEU A 301 8.73 16.72 -5.12
CA LEU A 301 9.95 16.10 -5.67
C LEU A 301 9.71 14.67 -6.13
N LEU A 302 8.78 13.97 -5.50
CA LEU A 302 8.50 12.56 -5.73
C LEU A 302 7.04 12.36 -6.09
N ALA A 303 6.75 11.21 -6.70
CA ALA A 303 5.38 10.79 -6.94
C ALA A 303 4.62 10.70 -5.61
N PRO A 304 3.34 11.06 -5.57
CA PRO A 304 2.52 10.83 -4.39
C PRO A 304 2.44 9.32 -4.10
N LEU A 305 2.30 8.97 -2.83
CA LEU A 305 2.11 7.59 -2.38
C LEU A 305 0.72 7.45 -1.77
N THR A 306 0.07 6.32 -1.97
CA THR A 306 -1.23 6.02 -1.36
C THR A 306 -1.06 5.01 -0.24
N LEU A 307 -1.69 5.28 0.91
CA LEU A 307 -1.70 4.41 2.07
C LEU A 307 -3.10 4.20 2.58
N GLY A 308 -3.26 3.11 3.35
CA GLY A 308 -4.52 2.74 3.96
C GLY A 308 -5.39 1.92 3.02
N ASP A 309 -6.26 1.11 3.59
CA ASP A 309 -7.18 0.24 2.85
C ASP A 309 -8.61 0.82 2.82
N GLY A 310 -8.83 1.92 3.55
CA GLY A 310 -10.14 2.55 3.73
C GLY A 310 -11.16 1.66 4.47
N VAL A 311 -10.69 0.62 5.14
CA VAL A 311 -11.49 -0.29 5.96
C VAL A 311 -11.01 -0.24 7.41
N LYS A 312 -9.75 -0.54 7.64
CA LYS A 312 -9.08 -0.52 8.94
C LYS A 312 -8.37 0.81 9.18
N TYR A 313 -7.70 1.32 8.15
CA TYR A 313 -7.04 2.60 8.17
C TYR A 313 -7.63 3.55 7.14
N GLU A 314 -7.66 4.84 7.48
CA GLU A 314 -8.06 5.87 6.55
C GLU A 314 -7.14 5.86 5.32
N GLU A 315 -7.74 5.94 4.15
CA GLU A 315 -7.00 6.00 2.89
C GLU A 315 -6.49 7.43 2.69
N ILE A 316 -5.18 7.58 2.64
CA ILE A 316 -4.50 8.86 2.53
C ILE A 316 -3.55 8.89 1.33
N VAL A 317 -3.28 10.09 0.85
CA VAL A 317 -2.25 10.40 -0.14
C VAL A 317 -1.12 11.14 0.56
N VAL A 318 0.08 10.58 0.50
CA VAL A 318 1.29 11.15 1.10
C VAL A 318 2.14 11.77 0.01
N LEU A 319 2.65 12.95 0.27
CA LEU A 319 3.50 13.70 -0.65
C LEU A 319 4.77 14.16 0.06
N THR A 320 5.91 13.96 -0.60
CA THR A 320 7.20 14.47 -0.15
C THR A 320 7.57 15.70 -0.99
N GLY A 321 7.81 16.81 -0.32
CA GLY A 321 8.20 18.08 -0.92
C GLY A 321 9.69 18.39 -0.81
N ALA A 322 10.10 19.49 -1.41
CA ALA A 322 11.48 19.97 -1.44
C ALA A 322 12.07 20.31 -0.05
N THR A 323 11.22 20.51 0.94
CA THR A 323 11.59 20.81 2.33
C THR A 323 11.75 19.58 3.19
N SER A 324 11.74 18.39 2.61
CA SER A 324 11.76 17.09 3.31
C SER A 324 10.55 16.87 4.24
N GLU A 325 9.55 17.73 4.13
CA GLU A 325 8.28 17.60 4.82
C GLU A 325 7.43 16.53 4.13
N ILE A 326 6.75 15.76 4.92
CA ILE A 326 5.84 14.72 4.44
C ILE A 326 4.41 15.18 4.76
N ASP A 327 3.72 15.66 3.75
CA ASP A 327 2.32 16.06 3.83
C ASP A 327 1.39 14.88 3.56
N ALA A 328 0.27 14.84 4.26
CA ALA A 328 -0.76 13.85 4.01
C ALA A 328 -2.15 14.45 3.85
N PHE A 329 -2.89 13.87 2.92
CA PHE A 329 -4.21 14.31 2.52
C PHE A 329 -5.19 13.13 2.50
N ALA A 330 -6.40 13.33 2.97
CA ALA A 330 -7.45 12.33 2.86
C ALA A 330 -7.74 12.02 1.38
N ALA A 331 -7.64 10.76 0.98
CA ALA A 331 -7.85 10.32 -0.40
C ALA A 331 -9.26 10.67 -0.92
N LYS A 332 -10.24 10.73 -0.02
CA LYS A 332 -11.64 11.01 -0.33
C LYS A 332 -11.88 12.44 -0.86
N ASN A 333 -11.28 13.44 -0.24
CA ASN A 333 -11.61 14.85 -0.46
C ASN A 333 -10.43 15.83 -0.47
N GLY A 334 -9.19 15.34 -0.32
CA GLY A 334 -7.98 16.16 -0.30
C GLY A 334 -7.83 17.02 0.97
N ALA A 335 -8.60 16.78 2.03
CA ALA A 335 -8.40 17.47 3.29
C ALA A 335 -7.04 17.10 3.88
N SER A 336 -6.29 18.10 4.39
CA SER A 336 -5.05 17.81 5.11
C SER A 336 -5.37 17.01 6.38
N VAL A 337 -4.69 15.89 6.56
CA VAL A 337 -4.86 15.00 7.72
C VAL A 337 -3.66 14.99 8.64
N GLY A 338 -2.57 15.62 8.23
CA GLY A 338 -1.36 15.77 9.03
C GLY A 338 -0.13 15.96 8.19
N MET A 339 0.96 16.22 8.88
CA MET A 339 2.29 16.35 8.32
C MET A 339 3.30 15.70 9.27
N TYR A 340 4.45 15.34 8.73
CA TYR A 340 5.62 14.94 9.49
C TYR A 340 6.84 15.70 8.99
N GLN A 341 7.59 16.30 9.92
CA GLN A 341 8.86 16.98 9.67
C GLN A 341 9.97 16.17 10.32
N PRO A 342 10.96 15.68 9.56
CA PRO A 342 12.15 15.10 10.16
C PRO A 342 12.88 16.10 11.07
N PRO A 343 13.64 15.64 12.06
CA PRO A 343 14.46 16.51 12.88
C PRO A 343 15.42 17.36 12.04
N PRO A 344 15.87 18.54 12.53
CA PRO A 344 16.76 19.44 11.81
C PRO A 344 17.96 18.72 11.19
N GLY A 345 18.30 19.04 9.94
CA GLY A 345 19.35 18.39 9.16
C GLY A 345 18.94 17.05 8.53
N GLY A 346 17.67 16.64 8.71
CA GLY A 346 17.13 15.37 8.21
C GLY A 346 16.57 15.43 6.80
N ASP A 347 17.35 15.92 5.82
CA ASP A 347 16.93 15.81 4.43
C ASP A 347 16.72 14.34 4.04
N LEU A 348 15.62 14.08 3.34
CA LEU A 348 15.25 12.71 2.95
C LEU A 348 16.19 12.19 1.85
N GLU A 349 16.64 10.93 2.00
CA GLU A 349 17.40 10.23 0.95
C GLU A 349 16.50 9.58 -0.09
N GLY A 350 15.25 9.42 0.18
CA GLY A 350 14.30 8.82 -0.76
C GLY A 350 12.85 8.99 -0.27
N PRO A 351 11.91 8.35 -0.95
CA PRO A 351 10.53 8.35 -0.48
C PRO A 351 10.43 7.62 0.87
N PRO A 352 9.45 7.99 1.72
CA PRO A 352 9.19 7.24 2.92
C PRO A 352 8.84 5.79 2.55
N LEU A 353 9.42 4.84 3.28
CA LEU A 353 9.11 3.43 3.18
C LEU A 353 7.79 3.16 3.93
N ILE A 354 6.86 2.51 3.25
CA ILE A 354 5.50 2.37 3.74
C ILE A 354 5.11 0.90 3.71
N ASP A 355 4.52 0.41 4.80
CA ASP A 355 3.96 -0.94 4.84
C ASP A 355 2.57 -0.96 4.21
N GLY A 356 2.41 -1.74 3.15
CA GLY A 356 1.11 -1.98 2.53
C GLY A 356 0.17 -2.85 3.38
N ASP A 357 0.71 -3.64 4.31
CA ASP A 357 -0.06 -4.49 5.23
C ASP A 357 0.01 -3.96 6.67
N LEU A 358 -0.61 -2.80 6.86
CA LEU A 358 -0.59 -2.06 8.12
C LEU A 358 -1.20 -2.89 9.27
N LYS A 359 -0.36 -3.23 10.24
CA LYS A 359 -0.82 -3.83 11.49
C LYS A 359 -1.00 -2.77 12.57
N PRO A 360 -2.01 -2.89 13.46
CA PRO A 360 -2.21 -1.94 14.56
C PRO A 360 -0.96 -1.86 15.44
N TYR A 361 -0.65 -0.65 15.91
CA TYR A 361 0.42 -0.38 16.86
C TYR A 361 1.84 -0.70 16.38
N GLN A 362 2.04 -0.97 15.09
CA GLN A 362 3.37 -1.15 14.50
C GLN A 362 3.84 0.11 13.78
N VAL A 363 5.15 0.21 13.58
CA VAL A 363 5.75 1.21 12.70
C VAL A 363 5.16 1.03 11.31
N ALA A 364 4.44 2.04 10.83
CA ALA A 364 3.76 2.02 9.54
C ALA A 364 4.59 2.66 8.43
N MET A 365 5.49 3.56 8.81
CA MET A 365 6.33 4.33 7.91
C MET A 365 7.74 4.41 8.46
N VAL A 366 8.73 4.30 7.60
CA VAL A 366 10.14 4.53 7.95
C VAL A 366 10.70 5.61 7.02
N VAL A 367 11.41 6.54 7.61
CA VAL A 367 12.05 7.65 6.92
C VAL A 367 13.56 7.50 7.04
N ILE A 368 14.27 7.64 5.93
CA ILE A 368 15.73 7.59 5.87
C ILE A 368 16.24 8.97 5.49
N THR A 369 17.16 9.50 6.25
CA THR A 369 17.73 10.84 6.03
C THR A 369 19.16 10.76 5.55
N ARG A 370 19.59 11.76 4.78
CA ARG A 370 20.95 11.85 4.20
C ARG A 370 22.07 11.90 5.24
N ASP A 371 21.78 12.35 6.44
CA ASP A 371 22.71 12.37 7.55
C ASP A 371 22.82 11.03 8.30
N GLY A 372 22.23 9.95 7.77
CA GLY A 372 22.36 8.62 8.31
C GLY A 372 21.36 8.27 9.43
N ARG A 373 20.31 9.05 9.63
CA ARG A 373 19.25 8.67 10.56
C ARG A 373 18.17 7.86 9.88
N VAL A 374 17.73 6.79 10.53
CA VAL A 374 16.56 5.99 10.15
C VAL A 374 15.52 6.15 11.24
N ILE A 375 14.33 6.55 10.88
CA ILE A 375 13.29 6.97 11.82
C ILE A 375 12.04 6.13 11.61
N GLY A 376 11.63 5.38 12.62
CA GLY A 376 10.40 4.61 12.63
C GLY A 376 9.22 5.44 13.14
N LEU A 377 8.18 5.54 12.33
CA LEU A 377 6.97 6.30 12.60
C LEU A 377 5.77 5.36 12.77
N LYS A 378 5.03 5.62 13.82
CA LYS A 378 3.82 4.89 14.19
C LYS A 378 2.63 5.82 14.09
N PRO A 379 1.47 5.39 13.58
CA PRO A 379 0.26 6.18 13.68
C PRO A 379 0.04 6.60 15.13
N SER A 380 -0.16 7.89 15.38
CA SER A 380 -0.60 8.33 16.69
C SER A 380 -1.94 7.66 16.91
N ALA A 381 -1.97 6.68 17.83
CA ALA A 381 -3.26 6.26 18.35
C ALA A 381 -3.90 7.55 18.88
N MET A 382 -4.94 8.06 18.19
CA MET A 382 -5.89 8.84 18.96
C MET A 382 -6.23 7.94 20.13
N LEU A 383 -5.83 8.35 21.33
CA LEU A 383 -6.47 7.85 22.52
C LEU A 383 -7.94 8.14 22.27
N LEU A 384 -8.65 7.15 21.72
CA LEU A 384 -10.10 7.16 21.83
C LEU A 384 -10.30 7.48 23.30
N PRO A 385 -11.03 8.56 23.65
CA PRO A 385 -11.34 8.82 25.05
C PRO A 385 -11.82 7.45 25.55
N GLU A 386 -11.14 6.95 26.59
CA GLU A 386 -11.52 5.68 27.21
C GLU A 386 -13.02 5.61 27.18
N PRO A 387 -13.67 4.60 26.58
CA PRO A 387 -15.11 4.60 26.47
C PRO A 387 -15.58 4.87 27.89
N ALA A 388 -16.16 6.07 28.09
CA ALA A 388 -16.56 6.51 29.42
C ALA A 388 -17.31 5.32 29.98
N LEU A 389 -16.72 4.66 30.98
CA LEU A 389 -17.29 3.47 31.59
C LEU A 389 -18.73 3.88 31.88
N LEU A 390 -19.65 3.42 31.03
CA LEU A 390 -21.07 3.71 31.26
C LEU A 390 -21.28 3.31 32.71
N PRO A 391 -21.76 4.23 33.56
CA PRO A 391 -21.99 3.90 34.95
C PRO A 391 -22.76 2.60 34.95
N LEU A 392 -22.21 1.59 35.65
CA LEU A 392 -22.88 0.28 35.81
C LEU A 392 -24.34 0.58 36.09
N PRO A 393 -25.29 -0.04 35.38
CA PRO A 393 -26.70 0.16 35.65
C PRO A 393 -26.91 -0.03 37.16
N PRO A 394 -27.66 0.84 37.84
CA PRO A 394 -27.86 0.76 39.27
C PRO A 394 -28.30 -0.68 39.61
N GLU A 395 -27.60 -1.30 40.56
CA GLU A 395 -27.96 -2.64 41.02
C GLU A 395 -29.45 -2.65 41.35
N LEU A 396 -30.18 -3.46 40.64
CA LEU A 396 -31.61 -3.65 40.93
C LEU A 396 -31.71 -4.14 42.39
N PRO A 397 -32.48 -3.45 43.26
CA PRO A 397 -32.61 -3.86 44.65
C PRO A 397 -33.27 -5.22 44.71
N GLY A 398 -32.58 -6.19 45.23
CA GLY A 398 -33.12 -7.33 45.91
C GLY A 398 -33.65 -8.50 45.09
N ARG A 399 -32.77 -9.36 44.58
CA ARG A 399 -33.04 -10.79 44.66
C ARG A 399 -32.05 -11.43 45.64
N ARG A 400 -32.55 -11.63 46.87
CA ARG A 400 -31.90 -12.48 47.88
C ARG A 400 -31.92 -13.90 47.32
N LEU A 401 -30.79 -14.39 46.86
CA LEU A 401 -30.63 -15.83 46.59
C LEU A 401 -30.69 -16.56 47.90
N GLU A 402 -31.81 -17.25 48.20
CA GLU A 402 -31.87 -18.22 49.26
C GLU A 402 -30.85 -19.33 48.98
N ARG A 403 -29.82 -19.41 49.83
CA ARG A 403 -28.90 -20.54 49.82
C ARG A 403 -29.65 -21.77 50.33
N GLU A 404 -30.00 -22.67 49.44
CA GLU A 404 -30.40 -24.04 49.81
C GLU A 404 -29.20 -24.69 50.58
N ARG A 405 -29.47 -25.06 51.83
CA ARG A 405 -28.55 -25.85 52.62
C ARG A 405 -28.58 -27.29 52.08
N VAL A 406 -27.56 -27.68 51.40
CA VAL A 406 -27.28 -29.07 51.07
C VAL A 406 -26.83 -29.76 52.37
N THR A 407 -27.70 -30.62 52.93
CA THR A 407 -27.40 -31.56 54.03
C THR A 407 -26.54 -32.69 53.47
N PRO A 408 -25.40 -33.03 54.09
CA PRO A 408 -24.58 -34.17 53.67
C PRO A 408 -25.29 -35.50 54.03
N PRO A 409 -25.14 -36.56 53.21
CA PRO A 409 -25.72 -37.86 53.48
C PRO A 409 -24.99 -38.54 54.65
N ALA A 410 -25.79 -39.15 55.54
CA ALA A 410 -25.31 -39.92 56.66
C ALA A 410 -24.57 -41.21 56.23
N THR A 411 -23.41 -41.41 56.75
CA THR A 411 -22.63 -42.66 56.64
C THR A 411 -23.33 -43.81 57.34
N ARG A 412 -23.45 -44.89 56.62
CA ARG A 412 -23.50 -46.29 57.12
C ARG A 412 -22.69 -47.19 56.17
#